data_21d1f62b68036b14c83dfff732256dfb
#
_entry.id   21d1f62b68036b14c83dfff732256dfb
#
_cell.length_a   1.000
_cell.length_b   1.000
_cell.length_c   1.000
_cell.angle_alpha   90.00
_cell.angle_beta   90.00
_cell.angle_gamma   90.00
#
_symmetry.space_group_name_H-M   'P 1'
#
loop_
_entity.id
_entity.type
_entity.pdbx_description
1 polymer ?
#
loop_
_entity_poly.entity_id
_entity_poly.type
_entity_poly.pdbx_seq_one_letter_code
_entity_poly.pdbx_strand_id
1 'polypeptide(L)'
;MNRRDLLKSAAGLAALGSMGIVRTAFAANPTMTTVCKIVGVPYFSLLHDGLVAAGGKFGITSDMIGPAHVDPAQQVRLVEDMIAKKVDVLGLIPLDVKVLAPVVKRARDAGIIVITQEGPDMEGRTWDVEMVDATVFGEAMMKSLAKQMGEKGEYICIVGTLTTPLHNLWCDAAIAYQKKNYPAMKLAADRFPGADEIDTTEQVVRNALQAYPDLRGVIGFGSNGPIGAGNVIRQRHLQGKLFVTGFALPSQAKPLIESGALSEVFLWNPKEVGEAMVAVAALALKKTEFKSGMDIPGIGRATVDADKRIISVSRMLTLNKETMPDLLKLGI
;
A
#
# COMPACT_ATOMS: atom_id res chain seq x y z
N MET A 1 11.02 37.09 -76.65
CA MET A 1 11.02 36.10 -75.57
C MET A 1 9.64 35.49 -75.49
N ASN A 2 9.50 34.27 -75.95
CA ASN A 2 8.19 33.60 -76.11
C ASN A 2 7.74 32.97 -74.83
N ARG A 3 6.43 33.09 -74.52
CA ARG A 3 5.79 32.51 -73.35
C ARG A 3 6.05 30.99 -73.09
N ARG A 4 6.60 30.29 -74.07
CA ARG A 4 6.93 28.88 -73.98
C ARG A 4 8.27 28.58 -73.29
N ASP A 5 9.18 29.54 -73.19
CA ASP A 5 10.48 29.35 -72.56
C ASP A 5 10.44 29.59 -71.06
N LEU A 6 9.41 30.30 -70.55
CA LEU A 6 9.19 30.52 -69.14
C LEU A 6 8.62 29.27 -68.42
N LEU A 7 7.97 28.38 -69.15
CA LEU A 7 7.34 27.19 -68.64
C LEU A 7 8.31 25.97 -68.48
N LYS A 8 9.45 26.02 -69.14
CA LYS A 8 10.46 24.99 -69.07
C LYS A 8 11.46 25.19 -67.91
N SER A 9 11.55 26.36 -67.34
CA SER A 9 12.43 26.68 -66.21
C SER A 9 11.78 26.46 -64.87
N ALA A 10 10.45 26.25 -64.81
CA ALA A 10 9.70 26.00 -63.57
C ALA A 10 9.58 24.54 -63.17
N ALA A 11 9.96 23.57 -64.07
CA ALA A 11 9.84 22.15 -63.83
C ALA A 11 11.07 21.51 -63.15
N GLY A 12 12.15 22.26 -62.97
CA GLY A 12 13.44 21.79 -62.42
C GLY A 12 13.64 21.99 -60.92
N LEU A 13 12.81 22.76 -60.24
CA LEU A 13 12.96 23.09 -58.79
C LEU A 13 11.96 22.44 -57.85
N ALA A 14 11.07 21.60 -58.35
CA ALA A 14 10.06 20.92 -57.51
C ALA A 14 10.51 19.51 -56.98
N ALA A 15 11.74 19.09 -57.29
CA ALA A 15 12.20 17.73 -56.91
C ALA A 15 13.15 17.67 -55.73
N LEU A 16 13.42 18.78 -55.04
CA LEU A 16 14.33 18.83 -53.87
C LEU A 16 13.66 19.24 -52.55
N GLY A 17 12.33 19.24 -52.50
CA GLY A 17 11.56 19.73 -51.32
C GLY A 17 10.84 18.68 -50.49
N SER A 18 11.03 17.37 -50.71
CA SER A 18 10.42 16.31 -49.87
C SER A 18 11.46 15.47 -49.14
N MET A 19 12.47 16.09 -48.54
CA MET A 19 13.08 15.45 -47.35
C MET A 19 12.03 15.58 -46.24
N GLY A 20 11.16 14.57 -46.14
CA GLY A 20 10.25 14.42 -45.04
C GLY A 20 11.08 14.46 -43.76
N ILE A 21 10.89 15.53 -42.98
CA ILE A 21 11.31 15.56 -41.59
C ILE A 21 10.53 14.40 -40.97
N VAL A 22 11.17 13.24 -40.87
CA VAL A 22 10.72 12.15 -40.00
C VAL A 22 10.77 12.76 -38.59
N ARG A 23 9.68 13.45 -38.18
CA ARG A 23 9.45 13.68 -36.77
C ARG A 23 9.34 12.33 -36.15
N THR A 24 10.43 11.83 -35.58
CA THR A 24 10.35 10.78 -34.57
C THR A 24 9.44 11.34 -33.50
N ALA A 25 8.16 10.95 -33.55
CA ALA A 25 7.27 11.17 -32.44
C ALA A 25 7.93 10.38 -31.28
N PHE A 26 8.57 11.08 -30.37
CA PHE A 26 8.94 10.46 -29.09
C PHE A 26 7.62 9.95 -28.53
N ALA A 27 7.48 8.63 -28.47
CA ALA A 27 6.32 8.04 -27.80
C ALA A 27 6.29 8.60 -26.37
N ALA A 28 5.17 9.16 -25.98
CA ALA A 28 5.01 9.65 -24.63
C ALA A 28 5.27 8.47 -23.65
N ASN A 29 5.89 8.74 -22.53
CA ASN A 29 6.09 7.73 -21.51
C ASN A 29 4.73 7.11 -21.10
N PRO A 30 4.67 5.80 -20.87
CA PRO A 30 3.48 5.19 -20.29
C PRO A 30 3.08 5.90 -19.00
N THR A 31 1.78 5.93 -18.73
CA THR A 31 1.21 6.59 -17.56
C THR A 31 0.76 5.56 -16.53
N MET A 32 1.05 5.82 -15.25
CA MET A 32 0.55 5.05 -14.12
C MET A 32 -0.07 6.00 -13.10
N THR A 33 -1.33 5.81 -12.77
CA THR A 33 -1.94 6.50 -11.63
C THR A 33 -2.36 5.49 -10.59
N THR A 34 -1.89 5.69 -9.37
CA THR A 34 -2.26 4.85 -8.22
C THR A 34 -3.41 5.47 -7.46
N VAL A 35 -4.47 4.71 -7.23
CA VAL A 35 -5.59 5.09 -6.37
C VAL A 35 -5.36 4.47 -5.00
N CYS A 36 -5.00 5.29 -4.00
CA CYS A 36 -4.78 4.84 -2.63
C CYS A 36 -6.08 4.81 -1.81
N LYS A 37 -6.00 4.31 -0.57
CA LYS A 37 -7.16 4.20 0.34
C LYS A 37 -7.67 5.56 0.80
N ILE A 38 -6.75 6.45 1.15
CA ILE A 38 -7.04 7.78 1.70
C ILE A 38 -5.81 8.67 1.53
N VAL A 39 -6.00 9.93 1.16
CA VAL A 39 -4.92 10.92 1.12
C VAL A 39 -4.70 11.58 2.49
N GLY A 40 -3.52 12.21 2.66
CA GLY A 40 -3.18 12.92 3.91
C GLY A 40 -2.61 12.03 5.02
N VAL A 41 -2.54 10.72 4.81
CA VAL A 41 -1.85 9.80 5.74
C VAL A 41 -0.37 9.72 5.37
N PRO A 42 0.57 9.86 6.31
CA PRO A 42 2.02 9.87 6.05
C PRO A 42 2.53 8.65 5.27
N TYR A 43 1.95 7.47 5.52
CA TYR A 43 2.24 6.25 4.77
C TYR A 43 2.08 6.45 3.26
N PHE A 44 0.94 7.00 2.83
CA PHE A 44 0.66 7.20 1.42
C PHE A 44 1.48 8.33 0.79
N SER A 45 1.85 9.37 1.56
CA SER A 45 2.77 10.40 1.09
C SER A 45 4.15 9.82 0.75
N LEU A 46 4.70 8.96 1.62
CA LEU A 46 5.97 8.27 1.38
C LEU A 46 5.88 7.27 0.22
N LEU A 47 4.75 6.57 0.08
CA LEU A 47 4.51 5.67 -1.04
C LEU A 47 4.48 6.45 -2.36
N HIS A 48 3.82 7.62 -2.38
CA HIS A 48 3.80 8.52 -3.54
C HIS A 48 5.21 8.97 -3.94
N ASP A 49 6.06 9.35 -2.98
CA ASP A 49 7.47 9.67 -3.25
C ASP A 49 8.18 8.52 -3.96
N GLY A 50 7.95 7.29 -3.51
CA GLY A 50 8.49 6.08 -4.13
C GLY A 50 7.98 5.85 -5.56
N LEU A 51 6.67 6.03 -5.79
CA LEU A 51 6.05 5.93 -7.11
C LEU A 51 6.68 6.93 -8.10
N VAL A 52 6.80 8.20 -7.71
CA VAL A 52 7.35 9.26 -8.57
C VAL A 52 8.83 9.02 -8.88
N ALA A 53 9.62 8.69 -7.85
CA ALA A 53 11.04 8.42 -8.01
C ALA A 53 11.31 7.21 -8.93
N ALA A 54 10.53 6.13 -8.76
CA ALA A 54 10.65 4.95 -9.62
C ALA A 54 10.11 5.23 -11.03
N GLY A 55 9.05 6.02 -11.17
CA GLY A 55 8.53 6.45 -12.46
C GLY A 55 9.63 7.03 -13.34
N GLY A 56 10.43 7.94 -12.81
CA GLY A 56 11.59 8.50 -13.50
C GLY A 56 12.65 7.46 -13.90
N LYS A 57 12.92 6.48 -13.03
CA LYS A 57 13.88 5.40 -13.30
C LYS A 57 13.41 4.46 -14.43
N PHE A 58 12.12 4.15 -14.49
CA PHE A 58 11.55 3.18 -15.43
C PHE A 58 10.93 3.81 -16.68
N GLY A 59 10.97 5.14 -16.83
CA GLY A 59 10.37 5.85 -17.95
C GLY A 59 8.84 5.79 -17.94
N ILE A 60 8.22 5.78 -16.76
CA ILE A 60 6.77 5.82 -16.55
C ILE A 60 6.41 7.15 -15.88
N THR A 61 5.42 7.86 -16.40
CA THR A 61 4.86 9.01 -15.70
C THR A 61 3.93 8.49 -14.59
N SER A 62 4.38 8.57 -13.33
CA SER A 62 3.68 7.98 -12.20
C SER A 62 3.17 9.04 -11.24
N ASP A 63 1.94 8.87 -10.75
CA ASP A 63 1.28 9.74 -9.79
C ASP A 63 0.32 8.95 -8.89
N MET A 64 -0.19 9.60 -7.83
CA MET A 64 -1.14 9.00 -6.89
C MET A 64 -2.28 9.97 -6.55
N ILE A 65 -3.48 9.42 -6.47
CA ILE A 65 -4.70 10.09 -6.01
C ILE A 65 -5.42 9.20 -5.00
N GLY A 66 -6.38 9.76 -4.28
CA GLY A 66 -7.19 8.96 -3.36
C GLY A 66 -8.35 9.74 -2.78
N PRO A 67 -9.26 9.05 -2.08
CA PRO A 67 -10.34 9.68 -1.33
C PRO A 67 -9.79 10.57 -0.19
N ALA A 68 -10.54 11.62 0.15
CA ALA A 68 -10.23 12.45 1.34
C ALA A 68 -10.59 11.78 2.66
N HIS A 69 -11.50 10.80 2.62
CA HIS A 69 -11.95 9.98 3.74
C HIS A 69 -12.05 8.51 3.30
N VAL A 70 -12.18 7.59 4.26
CA VAL A 70 -12.40 6.18 3.97
C VAL A 70 -13.76 6.00 3.27
N ASP A 71 -13.76 5.96 1.93
CA ASP A 71 -14.95 5.89 1.09
C ASP A 71 -14.70 4.99 -0.15
N PRO A 72 -15.13 3.72 -0.11
CA PRO A 72 -15.01 2.82 -1.25
C PRO A 72 -15.75 3.30 -2.51
N ALA A 73 -16.87 4.01 -2.36
CA ALA A 73 -17.62 4.54 -3.52
C ALA A 73 -16.86 5.68 -4.19
N GLN A 74 -16.16 6.53 -3.43
CA GLN A 74 -15.26 7.53 -4.00
C GLN A 74 -14.08 6.86 -4.71
N GLN A 75 -13.54 5.77 -4.15
CA GLN A 75 -12.47 5.02 -4.79
C GLN A 75 -12.91 4.45 -6.15
N VAL A 76 -14.15 3.94 -6.26
CA VAL A 76 -14.73 3.51 -7.55
C VAL A 76 -14.75 4.64 -8.56
N ARG A 77 -15.25 5.84 -8.18
CA ARG A 77 -15.28 7.01 -9.09
C ARG A 77 -13.89 7.40 -9.58
N LEU A 78 -12.90 7.39 -8.70
CA LEU A 78 -11.50 7.68 -9.07
C LEU A 78 -10.94 6.66 -10.08
N VAL A 79 -11.28 5.39 -9.93
CA VAL A 79 -10.90 4.35 -10.92
C VAL A 79 -11.62 4.57 -12.26
N GLU A 80 -12.90 4.95 -12.25
CA GLU A 80 -13.65 5.30 -13.48
C GLU A 80 -13.00 6.49 -14.21
N ASP A 81 -12.54 7.50 -13.48
CA ASP A 81 -11.81 8.63 -14.06
C ASP A 81 -10.49 8.16 -14.72
N MET A 82 -9.79 7.19 -14.14
CA MET A 82 -8.56 6.66 -14.76
C MET A 82 -8.85 5.84 -16.02
N ILE A 83 -9.96 5.10 -16.04
CA ILE A 83 -10.42 4.45 -17.27
C ILE A 83 -10.73 5.48 -18.36
N ALA A 84 -11.44 6.55 -18.01
CA ALA A 84 -11.76 7.64 -18.95
C ALA A 84 -10.52 8.36 -19.47
N LYS A 85 -9.50 8.55 -18.62
CA LYS A 85 -8.19 9.14 -18.99
C LYS A 85 -7.31 8.18 -19.79
N LYS A 86 -7.69 6.89 -19.88
CA LYS A 86 -6.93 5.84 -20.60
C LYS A 86 -5.50 5.71 -20.10
N VAL A 87 -5.29 5.68 -18.79
CA VAL A 87 -3.97 5.39 -18.24
C VAL A 87 -3.48 4.02 -18.69
N ASP A 88 -2.18 3.84 -18.89
CA ASP A 88 -1.62 2.54 -19.28
C ASP A 88 -1.63 1.55 -18.12
N VAL A 89 -1.41 2.05 -16.90
CA VAL A 89 -1.39 1.27 -15.67
C VAL A 89 -2.23 1.95 -14.60
N LEU A 90 -3.09 1.18 -13.97
CA LEU A 90 -3.79 1.53 -12.74
C LEU A 90 -3.08 0.87 -11.57
N GLY A 91 -2.48 1.66 -10.67
CA GLY A 91 -2.14 1.21 -9.33
C GLY A 91 -3.40 1.26 -8.44
N LEU A 92 -3.57 0.31 -7.53
CA LEU A 92 -4.75 0.30 -6.65
C LEU A 92 -4.41 -0.30 -5.29
N ILE A 93 -4.73 0.44 -4.22
CA ILE A 93 -4.71 -0.06 -2.85
C ILE A 93 -6.15 -0.09 -2.37
N PRO A 94 -6.83 -1.27 -2.40
CA PRO A 94 -8.28 -1.33 -2.28
C PRO A 94 -8.76 -1.16 -0.83
N LEU A 95 -9.85 -0.40 -0.65
CA LEU A 95 -10.62 -0.35 0.60
C LEU A 95 -11.58 -1.55 0.72
N ASP A 96 -12.20 -1.94 -0.39
CA ASP A 96 -13.16 -3.02 -0.46
C ASP A 96 -13.08 -3.72 -1.82
N VAL A 97 -12.63 -4.98 -1.82
CA VAL A 97 -12.44 -5.75 -3.05
C VAL A 97 -13.76 -6.05 -3.78
N LYS A 98 -14.86 -6.24 -3.04
CA LYS A 98 -16.15 -6.56 -3.65
C LYS A 98 -16.77 -5.35 -4.33
N VAL A 99 -16.70 -4.19 -3.69
CA VAL A 99 -17.18 -2.91 -4.25
C VAL A 99 -16.36 -2.51 -5.48
N LEU A 100 -15.06 -2.77 -5.47
CA LEU A 100 -14.15 -2.37 -6.54
C LEU A 100 -14.06 -3.40 -7.69
N ALA A 101 -14.40 -4.66 -7.49
CA ALA A 101 -14.26 -5.71 -8.51
C ALA A 101 -14.92 -5.36 -9.87
N PRO A 102 -16.15 -4.79 -9.93
CA PRO A 102 -16.76 -4.44 -11.22
C PRO A 102 -16.00 -3.36 -11.97
N VAL A 103 -15.47 -2.34 -11.29
CA VAL A 103 -14.73 -1.26 -11.95
C VAL A 103 -13.33 -1.70 -12.36
N VAL A 104 -12.66 -2.54 -11.56
CA VAL A 104 -11.38 -3.15 -11.90
C VAL A 104 -11.51 -4.04 -13.14
N LYS A 105 -12.61 -4.81 -13.24
CA LYS A 105 -12.90 -5.57 -14.45
C LYS A 105 -13.02 -4.65 -15.68
N ARG A 106 -13.76 -3.54 -15.57
CA ARG A 106 -13.87 -2.57 -16.68
C ARG A 106 -12.52 -1.98 -17.07
N ALA A 107 -11.63 -1.68 -16.10
CA ALA A 107 -10.27 -1.22 -16.39
C ALA A 107 -9.48 -2.28 -17.19
N ARG A 108 -9.56 -3.54 -16.79
CA ARG A 108 -8.94 -4.65 -17.53
C ARG A 108 -9.51 -4.85 -18.92
N ASP A 109 -10.83 -4.78 -19.08
CA ASP A 109 -11.52 -4.89 -20.37
C ASP A 109 -11.12 -3.73 -21.32
N ALA A 110 -10.79 -2.56 -20.77
CA ALA A 110 -10.23 -1.41 -21.50
C ALA A 110 -8.73 -1.57 -21.84
N GLY A 111 -8.08 -2.67 -21.47
CA GLY A 111 -6.67 -2.95 -21.74
C GLY A 111 -5.70 -2.36 -20.73
N ILE A 112 -6.17 -1.77 -19.62
CA ILE A 112 -5.35 -1.19 -18.58
C ILE A 112 -4.70 -2.31 -17.74
N ILE A 113 -3.40 -2.21 -17.49
CA ILE A 113 -2.70 -3.08 -16.54
C ILE A 113 -3.08 -2.65 -15.13
N VAL A 114 -3.51 -3.58 -14.28
CA VAL A 114 -3.88 -3.29 -12.90
C VAL A 114 -2.88 -3.92 -11.94
N ILE A 115 -2.13 -3.08 -11.21
CA ILE A 115 -1.19 -3.49 -10.17
C ILE A 115 -1.79 -3.12 -8.82
N THR A 116 -2.07 -4.12 -8.00
CA THR A 116 -2.56 -3.89 -6.64
C THR A 116 -1.44 -3.98 -5.62
N GLN A 117 -1.66 -3.38 -4.47
CA GLN A 117 -0.90 -3.55 -3.25
C GLN A 117 -1.91 -3.65 -2.10
N GLU A 118 -1.69 -4.53 -1.15
CA GLU A 118 -2.69 -4.88 -0.13
C GLU A 118 -4.03 -5.38 -0.71
N GLY A 119 -3.98 -5.99 -1.90
CA GLY A 119 -5.16 -6.47 -2.59
C GLY A 119 -5.03 -7.91 -3.12
N PRO A 120 -4.57 -8.89 -2.29
CA PRO A 120 -4.29 -10.25 -2.78
C PRO A 120 -5.54 -10.97 -3.32
N ASP A 121 -6.73 -10.56 -2.90
CA ASP A 121 -8.01 -11.14 -3.33
C ASP A 121 -8.75 -10.27 -4.36
N MET A 122 -8.14 -9.17 -4.87
CA MET A 122 -8.78 -8.31 -5.87
C MET A 122 -8.93 -9.05 -7.21
N GLU A 123 -10.16 -9.31 -7.59
CA GLU A 123 -10.48 -9.89 -8.90
C GLU A 123 -10.14 -8.91 -10.04
N GLY A 124 -9.65 -9.44 -11.14
CA GLY A 124 -9.31 -8.64 -12.33
C GLY A 124 -7.94 -7.94 -12.27
N ARG A 125 -7.21 -7.98 -11.17
CA ARG A 125 -5.84 -7.45 -11.13
C ARG A 125 -4.91 -8.19 -12.09
N THR A 126 -3.85 -7.53 -12.54
CA THR A 126 -2.78 -8.18 -13.30
C THR A 126 -1.80 -8.85 -12.37
N TRP A 127 -1.33 -8.12 -11.37
CA TRP A 127 -0.45 -8.58 -10.29
C TRP A 127 -0.75 -7.82 -9.00
N ASP A 128 -0.52 -8.49 -7.89
CA ASP A 128 -0.50 -7.92 -6.56
C ASP A 128 0.94 -7.89 -6.03
N VAL A 129 1.31 -6.83 -5.31
CA VAL A 129 2.66 -6.63 -4.77
C VAL A 129 2.58 -6.57 -3.26
N GLU A 130 3.21 -7.55 -2.59
CA GLU A 130 3.19 -7.65 -1.13
C GLU A 130 4.60 -7.56 -0.55
N MET A 131 4.77 -6.70 0.46
CA MET A 131 6.08 -6.45 1.09
C MET A 131 6.44 -7.51 2.13
N VAL A 132 5.47 -8.28 2.59
CA VAL A 132 5.63 -9.36 3.57
C VAL A 132 4.49 -10.37 3.40
N ASP A 133 4.74 -11.63 3.71
CA ASP A 133 3.69 -12.64 3.80
C ASP A 133 2.70 -12.29 4.91
N ALA A 134 1.39 -12.35 4.59
CA ALA A 134 0.34 -11.92 5.50
C ALA A 134 0.29 -12.75 6.80
N THR A 135 0.57 -14.06 6.71
CA THR A 135 0.61 -14.95 7.89
C THR A 135 1.78 -14.58 8.79
N VAL A 136 2.97 -14.41 8.19
CA VAL A 136 4.19 -14.03 8.93
C VAL A 136 3.98 -12.70 9.66
N PHE A 137 3.34 -11.72 9.01
CA PHE A 137 3.12 -10.40 9.58
C PHE A 137 2.11 -10.42 10.74
N GLY A 138 0.97 -11.09 10.57
CA GLY A 138 -0.04 -11.24 11.64
C GLY A 138 0.50 -12.01 12.85
N GLU A 139 1.26 -13.09 12.60
CA GLU A 139 1.92 -13.86 13.68
C GLU A 139 2.95 -13.03 14.44
N ALA A 140 3.76 -12.20 13.74
CA ALA A 140 4.75 -11.36 14.39
C ALA A 140 4.10 -10.35 15.35
N MET A 141 3.00 -9.73 14.93
CA MET A 141 2.23 -8.81 15.78
C MET A 141 1.67 -9.53 17.00
N MET A 142 1.10 -10.73 16.84
CA MET A 142 0.57 -11.49 17.97
C MET A 142 1.67 -11.94 18.94
N LYS A 143 2.82 -12.38 18.43
CA LYS A 143 3.99 -12.74 19.27
C LYS A 143 4.45 -11.55 20.12
N SER A 144 4.53 -10.37 19.52
CA SER A 144 4.90 -9.14 20.22
C SER A 144 3.87 -8.77 21.29
N LEU A 145 2.56 -8.78 20.95
CA LEU A 145 1.52 -8.47 21.92
C LEU A 145 1.51 -9.46 23.08
N ALA A 146 1.60 -10.76 22.80
CA ALA A 146 1.61 -11.81 23.81
C ALA A 146 2.77 -11.63 24.80
N LYS A 147 3.98 -11.39 24.28
CA LYS A 147 5.15 -11.10 25.13
C LYS A 147 4.92 -9.89 26.04
N GLN A 148 4.36 -8.81 25.52
CA GLN A 148 4.07 -7.59 26.31
C GLN A 148 3.01 -7.85 27.38
N MET A 149 1.96 -8.63 27.08
CA MET A 149 0.87 -8.97 28.00
C MET A 149 1.22 -10.06 29.03
N GLY A 150 2.36 -10.74 28.88
CA GLY A 150 2.70 -11.93 29.68
C GLY A 150 1.79 -13.12 29.35
N GLU A 151 1.45 -13.26 28.09
CA GLU A 151 0.72 -14.37 27.45
C GLU A 151 -0.70 -14.63 28.03
N LYS A 152 -1.32 -13.63 28.64
CA LYS A 152 -2.66 -13.73 29.26
C LYS A 152 -3.43 -12.41 29.24
N GLY A 153 -4.76 -12.50 29.36
CA GLY A 153 -5.67 -11.36 29.42
C GLY A 153 -6.40 -11.11 28.10
N GLU A 154 -7.25 -10.10 28.09
CA GLU A 154 -8.08 -9.77 26.94
C GLU A 154 -7.38 -8.81 25.97
N TYR A 155 -7.65 -8.97 24.68
CA TYR A 155 -7.16 -8.08 23.64
C TYR A 155 -8.23 -7.83 22.57
N ILE A 156 -8.07 -6.73 21.82
CA ILE A 156 -8.87 -6.39 20.66
C ILE A 156 -8.00 -6.21 19.41
N CYS A 157 -8.62 -6.37 18.25
CA CYS A 157 -8.05 -6.09 16.94
C CYS A 157 -8.76 -4.90 16.28
N ILE A 158 -8.00 -3.96 15.70
CA ILE A 158 -8.53 -2.82 14.97
C ILE A 158 -8.00 -2.88 13.53
N VAL A 159 -8.92 -2.99 12.56
CA VAL A 159 -8.64 -3.03 11.12
C VAL A 159 -9.02 -1.70 10.47
N GLY A 160 -8.64 -1.44 9.23
CA GLY A 160 -9.06 -0.24 8.50
C GLY A 160 -10.57 -0.18 8.39
N THR A 161 -11.15 -1.11 7.65
CA THR A 161 -12.58 -1.42 7.61
C THR A 161 -12.79 -2.92 7.77
N LEU A 162 -14.02 -3.36 8.00
CA LEU A 162 -14.34 -4.79 8.07
C LEU A 162 -14.15 -5.52 6.73
N THR A 163 -13.94 -4.77 5.65
CA THR A 163 -13.74 -5.27 4.28
C THR A 163 -12.35 -4.96 3.72
N THR A 164 -11.47 -4.29 4.47
CA THR A 164 -10.07 -4.03 4.05
C THR A 164 -9.31 -5.37 3.94
N PRO A 165 -8.87 -5.79 2.73
CA PRO A 165 -8.46 -7.17 2.50
C PRO A 165 -7.31 -7.61 3.40
N LEU A 166 -6.17 -6.95 3.27
CA LEU A 166 -4.94 -7.39 3.92
C LEU A 166 -4.97 -7.23 5.45
N HIS A 167 -5.60 -6.15 5.96
CA HIS A 167 -5.77 -5.97 7.42
C HIS A 167 -6.57 -7.12 8.05
N ASN A 168 -7.58 -7.62 7.34
CA ASN A 168 -8.37 -8.75 7.82
C ASN A 168 -7.58 -10.06 7.75
N LEU A 169 -6.77 -10.30 6.71
CA LEU A 169 -5.88 -11.46 6.63
C LEU A 169 -4.83 -11.46 7.76
N TRP A 170 -4.22 -10.32 8.07
CA TRP A 170 -3.29 -10.20 9.21
C TRP A 170 -3.99 -10.46 10.54
N CYS A 171 -5.19 -9.92 10.71
CA CYS A 171 -6.00 -10.14 11.90
C CYS A 171 -6.34 -11.61 12.08
N ASP A 172 -6.77 -12.30 11.02
CA ASP A 172 -7.09 -13.73 11.05
C ASP A 172 -5.86 -14.56 11.39
N ALA A 173 -4.70 -14.25 10.81
CA ALA A 173 -3.44 -14.92 11.13
C ALA A 173 -3.03 -14.71 12.60
N ALA A 174 -3.15 -13.48 13.10
CA ALA A 174 -2.86 -13.14 14.49
C ALA A 174 -3.76 -13.91 15.46
N ILE A 175 -5.08 -13.95 15.19
CA ILE A 175 -6.07 -14.66 16.01
C ILE A 175 -5.83 -16.18 15.96
N ALA A 176 -5.55 -16.75 14.78
CA ALA A 176 -5.24 -18.16 14.63
C ALA A 176 -3.98 -18.55 15.40
N TYR A 177 -2.93 -17.71 15.33
CA TYR A 177 -1.70 -17.91 16.07
C TYR A 177 -1.92 -17.84 17.59
N GLN A 178 -2.71 -16.86 18.07
CA GLN A 178 -3.08 -16.73 19.49
C GLN A 178 -3.78 -17.99 20.01
N LYS A 179 -4.80 -18.47 19.29
CA LYS A 179 -5.58 -19.66 19.70
C LYS A 179 -4.69 -20.90 19.86
N LYS A 180 -3.67 -21.03 19.01
CA LYS A 180 -2.74 -22.16 19.03
C LYS A 180 -1.69 -22.06 20.12
N ASN A 181 -1.13 -20.87 20.35
CA ASN A 181 0.09 -20.70 21.14
C ASN A 181 -0.14 -20.00 22.49
N TYR A 182 -1.21 -19.21 22.63
CA TYR A 182 -1.48 -18.42 23.84
C TYR A 182 -2.92 -18.61 24.33
N PRO A 183 -3.27 -19.79 24.84
CA PRO A 183 -4.66 -20.13 25.21
C PRO A 183 -5.20 -19.32 26.39
N ALA A 184 -4.33 -18.69 27.20
CA ALA A 184 -4.73 -17.81 28.29
C ALA A 184 -5.01 -16.34 27.84
N MET A 185 -4.76 -16.02 26.58
CA MET A 185 -5.21 -14.77 25.95
C MET A 185 -6.59 -14.97 25.35
N LYS A 186 -7.42 -13.92 25.37
CA LYS A 186 -8.78 -13.96 24.81
C LYS A 186 -9.04 -12.75 23.93
N LEU A 187 -9.57 -13.00 22.74
CA LEU A 187 -10.15 -11.92 21.91
C LEU A 187 -11.45 -11.46 22.58
N ALA A 188 -11.50 -10.19 23.04
CA ALA A 188 -12.64 -9.65 23.79
C ALA A 188 -13.89 -9.44 22.91
N ALA A 189 -13.67 -9.11 21.64
CA ALA A 189 -14.72 -9.01 20.62
C ALA A 189 -14.11 -9.41 19.26
N ASP A 190 -14.93 -9.53 18.22
CA ASP A 190 -14.42 -9.71 16.87
C ASP A 190 -13.48 -8.53 16.51
N ARG A 191 -13.50 -7.90 15.41
CA ARG A 191 -12.60 -6.78 15.07
C ARG A 191 -13.37 -5.46 14.99
N PHE A 192 -12.67 -4.39 15.26
CA PHE A 192 -13.22 -3.03 15.15
C PHE A 192 -12.66 -2.35 13.90
N PRO A 193 -13.47 -1.57 13.16
CA PRO A 193 -12.95 -0.70 12.10
C PRO A 193 -12.30 0.56 12.69
N GLY A 194 -11.42 1.23 11.91
CA GLY A 194 -10.91 2.56 12.23
C GLY A 194 -9.39 2.70 12.30
N ALA A 195 -8.61 1.65 11.99
CA ALA A 195 -7.13 1.70 12.08
C ALA A 195 -6.46 2.65 11.06
N ASP A 196 -7.19 3.14 10.07
CA ASP A 196 -6.68 4.11 9.08
C ASP A 196 -6.81 5.57 9.55
N GLU A 197 -7.53 5.83 10.64
CA GLU A 197 -7.79 7.16 11.20
C GLU A 197 -7.48 7.21 12.70
N ILE A 198 -6.66 8.19 13.12
CA ILE A 198 -6.21 8.31 14.53
C ILE A 198 -7.39 8.52 15.47
N ASP A 199 -8.26 9.49 15.18
CA ASP A 199 -9.38 9.86 16.06
C ASP A 199 -10.38 8.73 16.22
N THR A 200 -10.68 8.02 15.12
CA THR A 200 -11.56 6.85 15.12
C THR A 200 -10.95 5.73 15.98
N THR A 201 -9.66 5.45 15.83
CA THR A 201 -8.96 4.47 16.67
C THR A 201 -8.99 4.86 18.15
N GLU A 202 -8.72 6.13 18.47
CA GLU A 202 -8.78 6.61 19.86
C GLU A 202 -10.17 6.38 20.47
N GLN A 203 -11.23 6.67 19.71
CA GLN A 203 -12.60 6.45 20.17
C GLN A 203 -12.91 4.96 20.37
N VAL A 204 -12.48 4.09 19.44
CA VAL A 204 -12.63 2.63 19.58
C VAL A 204 -11.95 2.14 20.86
N VAL A 205 -10.69 2.56 21.12
CA VAL A 205 -9.94 2.13 22.31
C VAL A 205 -10.60 2.65 23.59
N ARG A 206 -11.06 3.90 23.62
CA ARG A 206 -11.79 4.47 24.78
C ARG A 206 -13.06 3.69 25.09
N ASN A 207 -13.84 3.35 24.07
CA ASN A 207 -15.07 2.57 24.20
C ASN A 207 -14.78 1.13 24.64
N ALA A 208 -13.75 0.51 24.06
CA ALA A 208 -13.33 -0.84 24.42
C ALA A 208 -12.88 -0.93 25.89
N LEU A 209 -12.16 0.05 26.41
CA LEU A 209 -11.76 0.12 27.83
C LEU A 209 -12.96 0.25 28.79
N GLN A 210 -14.09 0.78 28.33
CA GLN A 210 -15.33 0.83 29.12
C GLN A 210 -16.10 -0.48 29.04
N ALA A 211 -16.14 -1.10 27.86
CA ALA A 211 -16.88 -2.34 27.61
C ALA A 211 -16.18 -3.60 28.14
N TYR A 212 -14.85 -3.60 28.16
CA TYR A 212 -14.01 -4.73 28.52
C TYR A 212 -13.03 -4.33 29.64
N PRO A 213 -13.41 -4.42 30.93
CA PRO A 213 -12.58 -3.98 32.06
C PRO A 213 -11.24 -4.70 32.16
N ASP A 214 -11.16 -5.94 31.67
CA ASP A 214 -9.95 -6.77 31.66
C ASP A 214 -9.10 -6.60 30.38
N LEU A 215 -9.42 -5.61 29.53
CA LEU A 215 -8.69 -5.33 28.31
C LEU A 215 -7.24 -4.90 28.61
N ARG A 216 -6.30 -5.66 28.05
CA ARG A 216 -4.85 -5.45 28.24
C ARG A 216 -4.10 -5.29 26.94
N GLY A 217 -4.69 -5.63 25.78
CA GLY A 217 -3.98 -5.63 24.52
C GLY A 217 -4.78 -5.02 23.36
N VAL A 218 -4.06 -4.35 22.44
CA VAL A 218 -4.61 -3.85 21.18
C VAL A 218 -3.63 -4.18 20.05
N ILE A 219 -4.15 -4.73 18.94
CA ILE A 219 -3.42 -4.80 17.68
C ILE A 219 -4.07 -3.85 16.69
N GLY A 220 -3.31 -2.87 16.20
CA GLY A 220 -3.76 -1.95 15.14
C GLY A 220 -3.13 -2.30 13.81
N PHE A 221 -3.95 -2.72 12.82
CA PHE A 221 -3.44 -3.20 11.54
C PHE A 221 -3.24 -2.10 10.48
N GLY A 222 -3.84 -0.93 10.63
CA GLY A 222 -3.55 0.26 9.81
C GLY A 222 -2.48 1.13 10.46
N SER A 223 -1.79 1.97 9.67
CA SER A 223 -0.65 2.77 10.15
C SER A 223 -0.99 3.79 11.25
N ASN A 224 -2.25 4.17 11.37
CA ASN A 224 -2.75 5.06 12.41
C ASN A 224 -3.32 4.32 13.63
N GLY A 225 -3.53 3.00 13.52
CA GLY A 225 -4.06 2.17 14.61
C GLY A 225 -3.21 2.22 15.89
N PRO A 226 -1.93 1.81 15.85
CA PRO A 226 -1.07 1.88 17.03
C PRO A 226 -0.86 3.32 17.53
N ILE A 227 -0.92 4.31 16.63
CA ILE A 227 -0.77 5.72 17.01
C ILE A 227 -1.95 6.20 17.85
N GLY A 228 -3.19 5.97 17.38
CA GLY A 228 -4.40 6.31 18.15
C GLY A 228 -4.47 5.56 19.48
N ALA A 229 -4.19 4.25 19.48
CA ALA A 229 -4.16 3.48 20.73
C ALA A 229 -3.07 3.95 21.70
N GLY A 230 -1.86 4.25 21.21
CA GLY A 230 -0.76 4.79 21.99
C GLY A 230 -1.08 6.19 22.58
N ASN A 231 -1.79 7.03 21.82
CA ASN A 231 -2.28 8.32 22.35
C ASN A 231 -3.20 8.11 23.55
N VAL A 232 -4.14 7.18 23.51
CA VAL A 232 -5.02 6.87 24.65
C VAL A 232 -4.22 6.38 25.85
N ILE A 233 -3.20 5.51 25.64
CA ILE A 233 -2.31 5.06 26.71
C ILE A 233 -1.63 6.26 27.38
N ARG A 234 -1.05 7.15 26.59
CA ARG A 234 -0.34 8.34 27.09
C ARG A 234 -1.28 9.28 27.84
N GLN A 235 -2.46 9.58 27.26
CA GLN A 235 -3.44 10.50 27.85
C GLN A 235 -4.04 9.97 29.17
N ARG A 236 -4.22 8.66 29.29
CA ARG A 236 -4.83 8.01 30.46
C ARG A 236 -3.83 7.38 31.42
N HIS A 237 -2.52 7.54 31.19
CA HIS A 237 -1.44 6.96 32.00
C HIS A 237 -1.56 5.43 32.17
N LEU A 238 -1.77 4.73 31.05
CA LEU A 238 -1.98 3.29 31.02
C LEU A 238 -0.71 2.48 30.64
N GLN A 239 0.47 3.11 30.67
CA GLN A 239 1.75 2.43 30.44
C GLN A 239 1.90 1.25 31.41
N GLY A 240 2.28 0.08 30.89
CA GLY A 240 2.39 -1.17 31.64
C GLY A 240 1.05 -1.83 32.02
N LYS A 241 -0.09 -1.23 31.68
CA LYS A 241 -1.44 -1.78 31.90
C LYS A 241 -2.13 -2.17 30.59
N LEU A 242 -2.07 -1.31 29.59
CA LEU A 242 -2.53 -1.58 28.23
C LEU A 242 -1.33 -1.61 27.28
N PHE A 243 -1.24 -2.63 26.45
CA PHE A 243 -0.16 -2.87 25.52
C PHE A 243 -0.65 -2.77 24.08
N VAL A 244 0.19 -2.23 23.21
CA VAL A 244 -0.19 -1.99 21.81
C VAL A 244 0.93 -2.45 20.90
N THR A 245 0.55 -3.12 19.82
CA THR A 245 1.40 -3.41 18.68
C THR A 245 0.64 -3.21 17.38
N GLY A 246 1.28 -3.38 16.25
CA GLY A 246 0.67 -3.26 14.94
C GLY A 246 1.61 -2.65 13.92
N PHE A 247 1.06 -2.02 12.89
CA PHE A 247 1.82 -1.31 11.87
C PHE A 247 1.94 0.18 12.22
N ALA A 248 3.16 0.74 12.28
CA ALA A 248 3.35 2.18 12.46
C ALA A 248 4.66 2.68 11.83
N LEU A 249 4.67 3.96 11.41
CA LEU A 249 5.86 4.63 10.90
C LEU A 249 6.71 5.20 12.05
N PRO A 250 8.06 5.18 11.93
CA PRO A 250 8.98 5.76 12.91
C PRO A 250 8.68 7.23 13.23
N SER A 251 8.39 8.05 12.21
CA SER A 251 8.09 9.48 12.38
C SER A 251 6.88 9.74 13.28
N GLN A 252 5.86 8.88 13.23
CA GLN A 252 4.65 8.99 14.06
C GLN A 252 4.80 8.29 15.41
N ALA A 253 5.46 7.12 15.45
CA ALA A 253 5.58 6.31 16.66
C ALA A 253 6.63 6.82 17.65
N LYS A 254 7.61 7.63 17.23
CA LYS A 254 8.72 8.11 18.06
C LYS A 254 8.27 8.66 19.42
N PRO A 255 7.37 9.67 19.51
CA PRO A 255 6.98 10.23 20.81
C PRO A 255 6.23 9.22 21.70
N LEU A 256 5.61 8.21 21.11
CA LEU A 256 4.89 7.17 21.84
C LEU A 256 5.85 6.08 22.37
N ILE A 257 6.89 5.75 21.62
CA ILE A 257 7.94 4.84 22.07
C ILE A 257 8.77 5.50 23.16
N GLU A 258 9.14 6.77 23.00
CA GLU A 258 9.88 7.53 24.01
C GLU A 258 9.12 7.67 25.33
N SER A 259 7.79 7.79 25.28
CA SER A 259 6.92 7.87 26.48
C SER A 259 6.57 6.49 27.07
N GLY A 260 6.97 5.39 26.45
CA GLY A 260 6.61 4.03 26.84
C GLY A 260 5.15 3.64 26.55
N ALA A 261 4.43 4.43 25.76
CA ALA A 261 3.08 4.10 25.31
C ALA A 261 3.06 3.03 24.21
N LEU A 262 4.13 2.93 23.41
CA LEU A 262 4.40 1.85 22.49
C LEU A 262 5.75 1.22 22.84
N SER A 263 5.87 -0.09 22.71
CA SER A 263 7.13 -0.83 22.94
C SER A 263 7.70 -1.33 21.63
N GLU A 264 6.90 -2.01 20.83
CA GLU A 264 7.31 -2.63 19.57
C GLU A 264 6.14 -2.64 18.58
N VAL A 265 6.42 -2.17 17.38
CA VAL A 265 5.52 -2.21 16.24
C VAL A 265 6.31 -2.64 14.99
N PHE A 266 5.60 -2.95 13.91
CA PHE A 266 6.19 -3.48 12.69
C PHE A 266 5.89 -2.57 11.52
N LEU A 267 6.73 -2.63 10.48
CA LEU A 267 6.52 -1.86 9.26
C LEU A 267 7.32 -2.48 8.10
N TRP A 268 7.19 -1.86 6.97
CA TRP A 268 8.12 -1.84 5.84
C TRP A 268 8.30 -0.41 5.37
N ASN A 269 9.26 -0.16 4.47
CA ASN A 269 9.45 1.17 3.92
C ASN A 269 8.40 1.47 2.83
N PRO A 270 7.49 2.45 3.01
CA PRO A 270 6.45 2.76 2.02
C PRO A 270 7.01 3.24 0.67
N LYS A 271 8.20 3.85 0.65
CA LYS A 271 8.87 4.25 -0.61
C LYS A 271 9.22 3.02 -1.44
N GLU A 272 9.70 1.93 -0.80
CA GLU A 272 9.97 0.66 -1.49
C GLU A 272 8.69 0.03 -2.07
N VAL A 273 7.53 0.25 -1.45
CA VAL A 273 6.23 -0.18 -2.01
C VAL A 273 5.97 0.53 -3.34
N GLY A 274 6.08 1.86 -3.37
CA GLY A 274 5.93 2.63 -4.60
C GLY A 274 6.91 2.20 -5.68
N GLU A 275 8.18 1.99 -5.32
CA GLU A 275 9.21 1.47 -6.24
C GLU A 275 8.84 0.08 -6.79
N ALA A 276 8.36 -0.82 -5.93
CA ALA A 276 7.93 -2.16 -6.31
C ALA A 276 6.76 -2.15 -7.29
N MET A 277 5.73 -1.35 -7.01
CA MET A 277 4.56 -1.24 -7.87
C MET A 277 4.94 -0.74 -9.28
N VAL A 278 5.80 0.28 -9.38
CA VAL A 278 6.26 0.81 -10.68
C VAL A 278 7.17 -0.19 -11.40
N ALA A 279 8.07 -0.87 -10.68
CA ALA A 279 8.94 -1.89 -11.29
C ALA A 279 8.13 -3.05 -11.88
N VAL A 280 7.13 -3.55 -11.13
CA VAL A 280 6.23 -4.60 -11.60
C VAL A 280 5.38 -4.10 -12.79
N ALA A 281 4.89 -2.85 -12.75
CA ALA A 281 4.18 -2.23 -13.87
C ALA A 281 5.05 -2.16 -15.12
N ALA A 282 6.31 -1.72 -15.00
CA ALA A 282 7.25 -1.65 -16.11
C ALA A 282 7.53 -3.02 -16.74
N LEU A 283 7.69 -4.05 -15.91
CA LEU A 283 7.87 -5.43 -16.37
C LEU A 283 6.60 -5.98 -17.03
N ALA A 284 5.42 -5.70 -16.48
CA ALA A 284 4.13 -6.11 -17.04
C ALA A 284 3.83 -5.44 -18.39
N LEU A 285 4.18 -4.14 -18.56
CA LEU A 285 4.09 -3.43 -19.85
C LEU A 285 4.96 -4.10 -20.93
N LYS A 286 6.11 -4.63 -20.54
CA LYS A 286 7.02 -5.42 -21.42
C LYS A 286 6.58 -6.87 -21.59
N LYS A 287 5.45 -7.29 -21.01
CA LYS A 287 4.95 -8.66 -21.01
C LYS A 287 5.95 -9.67 -20.43
N THR A 288 6.76 -9.26 -19.47
CA THR A 288 7.73 -10.11 -18.78
C THR A 288 7.00 -11.25 -18.04
N GLU A 289 7.50 -12.46 -18.17
CA GLU A 289 7.03 -13.60 -17.37
C GLU A 289 7.64 -13.52 -15.96
N PHE A 290 6.82 -13.47 -14.93
CA PHE A 290 7.28 -13.45 -13.54
C PHE A 290 7.50 -14.87 -13.02
N LYS A 291 8.66 -15.11 -12.40
CA LYS A 291 9.07 -16.40 -11.81
C LYS A 291 9.65 -16.20 -10.41
N SER A 292 9.37 -17.15 -9.51
CA SER A 292 9.98 -17.12 -8.16
C SER A 292 11.50 -17.14 -8.23
N GLY A 293 12.12 -16.33 -7.38
CA GLY A 293 13.56 -16.13 -7.34
C GLY A 293 14.09 -15.10 -8.34
N MET A 294 13.22 -14.51 -9.16
CA MET A 294 13.57 -13.40 -10.04
C MET A 294 13.93 -12.17 -9.20
N ASP A 295 14.92 -11.44 -9.67
CA ASP A 295 15.29 -10.16 -9.07
C ASP A 295 14.47 -9.04 -9.70
N ILE A 296 13.68 -8.34 -8.87
CA ILE A 296 12.87 -7.21 -9.32
C ILE A 296 13.63 -5.92 -8.99
N PRO A 297 13.91 -5.08 -9.99
CA PRO A 297 14.67 -3.86 -9.78
C PRO A 297 14.08 -2.99 -8.66
N GLY A 298 14.92 -2.56 -7.71
CA GLY A 298 14.54 -1.70 -6.58
C GLY A 298 14.06 -2.46 -5.34
N ILE A 299 13.62 -3.72 -5.47
CA ILE A 299 13.12 -4.50 -4.33
C ILE A 299 13.83 -5.84 -4.11
N GLY A 300 14.59 -6.33 -5.09
CA GLY A 300 15.40 -7.54 -4.96
C GLY A 300 14.65 -8.83 -5.26
N ARG A 301 15.07 -9.91 -4.64
CA ARG A 301 14.59 -11.26 -4.95
C ARG A 301 13.16 -11.48 -4.49
N ALA A 302 12.27 -11.83 -5.43
CA ALA A 302 10.85 -12.00 -5.18
C ALA A 302 10.42 -13.47 -5.15
N THR A 303 9.39 -13.76 -4.37
CA THR A 303 8.57 -14.97 -4.46
C THR A 303 7.37 -14.66 -5.32
N VAL A 304 7.06 -15.52 -6.30
CA VAL A 304 5.93 -15.34 -7.21
C VAL A 304 4.98 -16.52 -7.06
N ASP A 305 3.75 -16.23 -6.67
CA ASP A 305 2.61 -17.15 -6.80
C ASP A 305 1.88 -16.80 -8.10
N ALA A 306 2.16 -17.54 -9.16
CA ALA A 306 1.63 -17.27 -10.49
C ALA A 306 0.11 -17.55 -10.56
N ASP A 307 -0.38 -18.53 -9.81
CA ASP A 307 -1.79 -18.91 -9.78
C ASP A 307 -2.63 -17.81 -9.13
N LYS A 308 -2.14 -17.26 -8.02
CA LYS A 308 -2.76 -16.14 -7.31
C LYS A 308 -2.35 -14.77 -7.86
N ARG A 309 -1.37 -14.71 -8.77
CA ARG A 309 -0.80 -13.47 -9.32
C ARG A 309 -0.30 -12.53 -8.22
N ILE A 310 0.43 -13.08 -7.26
CA ILE A 310 1.02 -12.33 -6.14
C ILE A 310 2.55 -12.36 -6.30
N ILE A 311 3.15 -11.20 -6.15
CA ILE A 311 4.60 -11.01 -6.08
C ILE A 311 4.91 -10.51 -4.68
N SER A 312 5.63 -11.30 -3.90
CA SER A 312 5.97 -10.96 -2.52
C SER A 312 7.48 -10.88 -2.30
N VAL A 313 7.87 -10.00 -1.40
CA VAL A 313 9.23 -9.88 -0.89
C VAL A 313 9.19 -9.93 0.65
N SER A 314 10.32 -10.15 1.30
CA SER A 314 10.38 -10.18 2.76
C SER A 314 11.08 -8.91 3.25
N ARG A 315 10.28 -7.88 3.56
CA ARG A 315 10.76 -6.53 3.92
C ARG A 315 10.23 -6.06 5.28
N MET A 316 9.84 -6.99 6.16
CA MET A 316 9.40 -6.62 7.51
C MET A 316 10.53 -6.00 8.31
N LEU A 317 10.27 -4.85 8.91
CA LEU A 317 11.13 -4.14 9.84
C LEU A 317 10.46 -4.10 11.21
N THR A 318 11.26 -4.20 12.27
CA THR A 318 10.79 -4.04 13.64
C THR A 318 11.17 -2.65 14.13
N LEU A 319 10.21 -1.90 14.63
CA LEU A 319 10.39 -0.59 15.22
C LEU A 319 10.20 -0.66 16.73
N ASN A 320 11.27 -0.38 17.44
CA ASN A 320 11.30 -0.25 18.89
C ASN A 320 12.34 0.82 19.27
N LYS A 321 12.63 0.98 20.56
CA LYS A 321 13.57 1.99 21.04
C LYS A 321 14.98 1.81 20.48
N GLU A 322 15.40 0.58 20.22
CA GLU A 322 16.76 0.27 19.74
C GLU A 322 16.90 0.54 18.23
N THR A 323 15.91 0.13 17.44
CA THR A 323 15.94 0.24 15.96
C THR A 323 15.49 1.60 15.44
N MET A 324 14.74 2.37 16.22
CA MET A 324 14.17 3.65 15.82
C MET A 324 15.18 4.65 15.26
N PRO A 325 16.40 4.85 15.83
CA PRO A 325 17.35 5.82 15.29
C PRO A 325 17.78 5.50 13.85
N ASP A 326 17.92 4.23 13.51
CA ASP A 326 18.31 3.81 12.16
C ASP A 326 17.15 3.88 11.18
N LEU A 327 15.93 3.53 11.63
CA LEU A 327 14.74 3.64 10.80
C LEU A 327 14.39 5.10 10.47
N LEU A 328 14.59 6.03 11.39
CA LEU A 328 14.42 7.46 11.12
C LEU A 328 15.38 8.00 10.04
N LYS A 329 16.57 7.43 9.91
CA LYS A 329 17.52 7.79 8.84
C LYS A 329 17.03 7.43 7.44
N LEU A 330 16.09 6.48 7.34
CA LEU A 330 15.44 6.12 6.07
C LEU A 330 14.46 7.20 5.61
N GLY A 331 14.14 8.19 6.45
CA GLY A 331 13.18 9.25 6.16
C GLY A 331 11.73 8.73 6.07
N ILE A 332 11.38 7.81 6.96
CA ILE A 332 10.05 7.20 7.08
C ILE A 332 9.46 7.36 8.48
#